data_3352c5c69e4c7f58975f476ecd175879
#
_entry.id   3352c5c69e4c7f58975f476ecd175879
#
_cell.length_a   1.000
_cell.length_b   1.000
_cell.length_c   1.000
_cell.angle_alpha   90.00
_cell.angle_beta   90.00
_cell.angle_gamma   90.00
#
_symmetry.space_group_name_H-M   'P 1'
#
loop_
_entity.id
_entity.type
_entity.pdbx_description
1 polymer ?
#
loop_
_entity_poly.entity_id
_entity_poly.type
_entity_poly.pdbx_seq_one_letter_code
_entity_poly.pdbx_strand_id
1 'polypeptide(L)'
;MFGAVGAALYAVLGLFSFLIPGTQSVAVRPAFALVPFFGKRFGVITGFFVGLVGNVIIDLISGYGLLYWNWSVANGLIGALAALIFTAIPPIAGEAVRLVVTAIGALAATAAGLLFVITDMWVQQGVDFSTFFYVNYLPALLANGIAVVILVPALDAAWEPLAKRAGL
;
A
#
# COMPACT_ATOMS: atom_id res chain seq x y z
N MET A 1 -18.31 1.32 5.57
CA MET A 1 -18.62 0.73 4.26
C MET A 1 -17.37 0.70 3.34
N PHE A 2 -16.74 1.83 2.98
CA PHE A 2 -15.59 1.87 2.07
C PHE A 2 -14.39 1.03 2.52
N GLY A 3 -14.10 0.95 3.82
CA GLY A 3 -13.02 0.12 4.35
C GLY A 3 -13.20 -1.36 4.06
N ALA A 4 -14.40 -1.91 4.29
CA ALA A 4 -14.68 -3.32 4.03
C ALA A 4 -14.61 -3.66 2.53
N VAL A 5 -15.19 -2.81 1.68
CA VAL A 5 -15.10 -2.96 0.21
C VAL A 5 -13.65 -2.87 -0.26
N GLY A 6 -12.90 -1.89 0.22
CA GLY A 6 -11.48 -1.72 -0.13
C GLY A 6 -10.63 -2.89 0.31
N ALA A 7 -10.82 -3.40 1.53
CA ALA A 7 -10.09 -4.56 2.04
C ALA A 7 -10.42 -5.83 1.23
N ALA A 8 -11.69 -6.04 0.87
CA ALA A 8 -12.10 -7.16 0.03
C ALA A 8 -11.49 -7.06 -1.39
N LEU A 9 -11.53 -5.88 -2.01
CA LEU A 9 -10.91 -5.64 -3.32
C LEU A 9 -9.40 -5.87 -3.26
N TYR A 10 -8.73 -5.31 -2.25
CA TYR A 10 -7.29 -5.52 -2.07
C TYR A 10 -6.96 -6.99 -1.86
N ALA A 11 -7.74 -7.71 -1.04
CA ALA A 11 -7.53 -9.12 -0.80
C ALA A 11 -7.69 -9.95 -2.08
N VAL A 12 -8.80 -9.80 -2.81
CA VAL A 12 -9.07 -10.59 -4.03
C VAL A 12 -8.04 -10.28 -5.13
N LEU A 13 -7.79 -9.00 -5.41
CA LEU A 13 -6.83 -8.62 -6.44
C LEU A 13 -5.38 -8.86 -6.01
N GLY A 14 -5.10 -8.84 -4.71
CA GLY A 14 -3.77 -9.14 -4.15
C GLY A 14 -3.34 -10.60 -4.28
N LEU A 15 -4.27 -11.53 -4.54
CA LEU A 15 -3.94 -12.91 -4.88
C LEU A 15 -3.22 -13.03 -6.24
N PHE A 16 -3.43 -12.05 -7.13
CA PHE A 16 -2.66 -11.94 -8.37
C PHE A 16 -1.32 -11.27 -8.06
N SER A 17 -0.39 -12.05 -7.57
CA SER A 17 0.93 -11.59 -7.15
C SER A 17 2.02 -12.50 -7.68
N PHE A 18 3.22 -11.92 -7.85
CA PHE A 18 4.41 -12.64 -8.30
C PHE A 18 5.49 -12.51 -7.23
N LEU A 19 5.98 -13.63 -6.73
CA LEU A 19 7.10 -13.65 -5.79
C LEU A 19 8.39 -13.19 -6.49
N ILE A 20 9.17 -12.36 -5.80
CA ILE A 20 10.47 -11.91 -6.29
C ILE A 20 11.52 -12.97 -5.90
N PRO A 21 12.18 -13.61 -6.89
CA PRO A 21 13.23 -14.59 -6.60
C PRO A 21 14.36 -13.99 -5.76
N GLY A 22 14.87 -14.74 -4.78
CA GLY A 22 15.96 -14.31 -3.91
C GLY A 22 15.54 -13.42 -2.74
N THR A 23 14.24 -13.21 -2.54
CA THR A 23 13.69 -12.49 -1.38
C THR A 23 13.03 -13.45 -0.38
N GLN A 24 12.74 -12.96 0.83
CA GLN A 24 11.96 -13.70 1.83
C GLN A 24 10.45 -13.52 1.59
N SER A 25 9.93 -14.15 0.52
CA SER A 25 8.51 -14.12 0.15
C SER A 25 7.98 -12.73 -0.23
N VAL A 26 8.85 -11.78 -0.61
CA VAL A 26 8.41 -10.47 -1.11
C VAL A 26 7.70 -10.64 -2.45
N ALA A 27 6.50 -10.09 -2.56
CA ALA A 27 5.67 -10.19 -3.75
C ALA A 27 5.44 -8.85 -4.43
N VAL A 28 5.43 -8.85 -5.75
CA VAL A 28 4.90 -7.75 -6.58
C VAL A 28 3.39 -7.91 -6.63
N ARG A 29 2.66 -6.92 -6.17
CA ARG A 29 1.18 -6.92 -6.15
C ARG A 29 0.64 -5.62 -6.77
N PRO A 30 0.17 -5.63 -8.02
CA PRO A 30 -0.44 -4.42 -8.61
C PRO A 30 -1.57 -3.85 -7.75
N ALA A 31 -2.36 -4.72 -7.09
CA ALA A 31 -3.41 -4.36 -6.15
C ALA A 31 -2.91 -3.52 -4.95
N PHE A 32 -1.61 -3.53 -4.66
CA PHE A 32 -1.00 -2.75 -3.59
C PHE A 32 -1.32 -1.24 -3.70
N ALA A 33 -1.49 -0.74 -4.93
CA ALA A 33 -1.88 0.64 -5.18
C ALA A 33 -3.24 1.03 -4.57
N LEU A 34 -4.12 0.07 -4.28
CA LEU A 34 -5.39 0.34 -3.61
C LEU A 34 -5.18 0.89 -2.19
N VAL A 35 -4.13 0.45 -1.49
CA VAL A 35 -3.88 0.86 -0.11
C VAL A 35 -3.68 2.38 0.03
N PRO A 36 -2.69 3.01 -0.63
CA PRO A 36 -2.53 4.45 -0.58
C PRO A 36 -3.69 5.21 -1.27
N PHE A 37 -4.33 4.63 -2.29
CA PHE A 37 -5.52 5.22 -2.92
C PHE A 37 -6.68 5.35 -1.92
N PHE A 38 -7.01 4.27 -1.19
CA PHE A 38 -8.08 4.32 -0.19
C PHE A 38 -7.73 5.26 0.97
N GLY A 39 -6.47 5.32 1.38
CA GLY A 39 -5.99 6.30 2.36
C GLY A 39 -6.24 7.72 1.88
N LYS A 40 -5.79 8.05 0.68
CA LYS A 40 -5.97 9.38 0.08
C LYS A 40 -7.43 9.81 -0.01
N ARG A 41 -8.31 8.91 -0.44
CA ARG A 41 -9.72 9.25 -0.77
C ARG A 41 -10.67 9.13 0.42
N PHE A 42 -10.41 8.23 1.34
CA PHE A 42 -11.36 7.88 2.40
C PHE A 42 -10.81 8.05 3.81
N GLY A 43 -9.59 8.57 3.95
CA GLY A 43 -9.01 8.97 5.22
C GLY A 43 -8.23 7.87 5.95
N VAL A 44 -7.65 8.27 7.09
CA VAL A 44 -6.66 7.51 7.86
C VAL A 44 -7.17 6.13 8.28
N ILE A 45 -8.36 6.08 8.90
CA ILE A 45 -8.94 4.83 9.42
C ILE A 45 -9.23 3.86 8.28
N THR A 46 -9.81 4.37 7.18
CA THR A 46 -10.14 3.54 6.01
C THR A 46 -8.87 3.01 5.35
N GLY A 47 -7.87 3.85 5.12
CA GLY A 47 -6.59 3.44 4.52
C GLY A 47 -5.87 2.40 5.38
N PHE A 48 -5.78 2.63 6.69
CA PHE A 48 -5.19 1.67 7.64
C PHE A 48 -5.92 0.32 7.60
N PHE A 49 -7.25 0.34 7.66
CA PHE A 49 -8.06 -0.87 7.64
C PHE A 49 -7.90 -1.66 6.33
N VAL A 50 -7.91 -0.98 5.18
CA VAL A 50 -7.74 -1.62 3.87
C VAL A 50 -6.38 -2.31 3.77
N GLY A 51 -5.31 -1.64 4.17
CA GLY A 51 -3.97 -2.21 4.13
C GLY A 51 -3.79 -3.37 5.10
N LEU A 52 -4.18 -3.18 6.37
CA LEU A 52 -4.03 -4.19 7.42
C LEU A 52 -4.88 -5.42 7.14
N VAL A 53 -6.20 -5.23 7.06
CA VAL A 53 -7.16 -6.35 6.96
C VAL A 53 -7.06 -7.03 5.60
N GLY A 54 -6.90 -6.26 4.53
CA GLY A 54 -6.74 -6.82 3.19
C GLY A 54 -5.48 -7.69 3.08
N ASN A 55 -4.34 -7.27 3.65
CA ASN A 55 -3.12 -8.09 3.63
C ASN A 55 -3.26 -9.33 4.52
N VAL A 56 -3.86 -9.22 5.70
CA VAL A 56 -4.15 -10.39 6.56
C VAL A 56 -4.97 -11.43 5.80
N ILE A 57 -6.00 -11.01 5.06
CA ILE A 57 -6.82 -11.94 4.26
C ILE A 57 -5.97 -12.60 3.15
N ILE A 58 -5.13 -11.84 2.46
CA ILE A 58 -4.22 -12.39 1.44
C ILE A 58 -3.31 -13.46 2.07
N ASP A 59 -2.68 -13.17 3.20
CA ASP A 59 -1.74 -14.07 3.85
C ASP A 59 -2.43 -15.35 4.37
N LEU A 60 -3.66 -15.21 4.90
CA LEU A 60 -4.49 -16.36 5.31
C LEU A 60 -4.82 -17.28 4.12
N ILE A 61 -5.27 -16.71 3.00
CA ILE A 61 -5.63 -17.48 1.80
C ILE A 61 -4.39 -18.09 1.15
N SER A 62 -3.25 -17.39 1.18
CA SER A 62 -1.98 -17.85 0.62
C SER A 62 -1.26 -18.89 1.50
N GLY A 63 -1.81 -19.22 2.67
CA GLY A 63 -1.25 -20.24 3.57
C GLY A 63 -0.16 -19.73 4.51
N TYR A 64 0.15 -18.44 4.49
CA TYR A 64 1.14 -17.83 5.41
C TYR A 64 0.56 -17.61 6.83
N GLY A 65 -0.76 -17.59 6.98
CA GLY A 65 -1.42 -17.31 8.26
C GLY A 65 -1.08 -15.90 8.77
N LEU A 66 -0.69 -15.81 10.03
CA LEU A 66 -0.25 -14.56 10.67
C LEU A 66 1.27 -14.48 10.83
N LEU A 67 2.02 -15.30 10.09
CA LEU A 67 3.49 -15.32 10.21
C LEU A 67 4.12 -13.94 9.95
N TYR A 68 3.59 -13.23 8.96
CA TYR A 68 4.07 -11.92 8.54
C TYR A 68 3.14 -10.77 9.00
N TRP A 69 2.60 -10.86 10.23
CA TRP A 69 1.67 -9.85 10.76
C TRP A 69 2.20 -8.42 10.70
N ASN A 70 3.52 -8.25 10.85
CA ASN A 70 4.19 -6.95 10.77
C ASN A 70 4.12 -6.35 9.35
N TRP A 71 4.14 -7.15 8.31
CA TRP A 71 3.89 -6.70 6.94
C TRP A 71 2.44 -6.21 6.75
N SER A 72 1.49 -6.88 7.40
CA SER A 72 0.09 -6.43 7.39
C SER A 72 -0.06 -5.08 8.11
N VAL A 73 0.64 -4.88 9.23
CA VAL A 73 0.70 -3.58 9.91
C VAL A 73 1.37 -2.53 9.03
N ALA A 74 2.50 -2.85 8.38
CA ALA A 74 3.16 -1.95 7.44
C ALA A 74 2.22 -1.49 6.31
N ASN A 75 1.43 -2.41 5.74
CA ASN A 75 0.42 -2.07 4.74
C ASN A 75 -0.66 -1.13 5.31
N GLY A 76 -1.12 -1.36 6.54
CA GLY A 76 -2.03 -0.45 7.23
C GLY A 76 -1.41 0.95 7.40
N LEU A 77 -0.16 1.03 7.83
CA LEU A 77 0.56 2.29 7.99
C LEU A 77 0.71 3.04 6.67
N ILE A 78 0.95 2.36 5.55
CA ILE A 78 0.99 2.98 4.22
C ILE A 78 -0.31 3.69 3.91
N GLY A 79 -1.45 3.02 4.14
CA GLY A 79 -2.77 3.63 3.92
C GLY A 79 -3.03 4.83 4.82
N ALA A 80 -2.65 4.74 6.10
CA ALA A 80 -2.79 5.84 7.06
C ALA A 80 -1.89 7.03 6.70
N LEU A 81 -0.62 6.78 6.36
CA LEU A 81 0.34 7.80 5.97
C LEU A 81 -0.07 8.49 4.66
N ALA A 82 -0.59 7.75 3.70
CA ALA A 82 -1.13 8.34 2.48
C ALA A 82 -2.24 9.35 2.80
N ALA A 83 -3.18 9.01 3.68
CA ALA A 83 -4.22 9.93 4.11
C ALA A 83 -3.63 11.19 4.76
N LEU A 84 -2.66 11.06 5.67
CA LEU A 84 -2.03 12.18 6.36
C LEU A 84 -1.26 13.08 5.39
N ILE A 85 -0.49 12.51 4.46
CA ILE A 85 0.25 13.26 3.45
C ILE A 85 -0.71 14.08 2.59
N PHE A 86 -1.78 13.46 2.08
CA PHE A 86 -2.69 14.16 1.18
C PHE A 86 -3.61 15.15 1.87
N THR A 87 -3.91 15.00 3.17
CA THR A 87 -4.61 16.04 3.94
C THR A 87 -3.73 17.26 4.22
N ALA A 88 -2.42 17.10 4.27
CA ALA A 88 -1.47 18.20 4.46
C ALA A 88 -1.16 18.98 3.15
N ILE A 89 -1.51 18.44 1.98
CA ILE A 89 -1.27 19.07 0.69
C ILE A 89 -2.48 19.97 0.33
N PRO A 90 -2.26 21.27 0.06
CA PRO A 90 -3.33 22.14 -0.36
C PRO A 90 -3.89 21.75 -1.74
N PRO A 91 -5.13 22.17 -2.10
CA PRO A 91 -5.70 21.93 -3.40
C PRO A 91 -4.79 22.37 -4.54
N ILE A 92 -4.53 21.48 -5.49
CA ILE A 92 -3.60 21.72 -6.61
C ILE A 92 -4.41 22.06 -7.86
N ALA A 93 -4.12 23.22 -8.44
CA ALA A 93 -4.62 23.60 -9.74
C ALA A 93 -3.79 22.91 -10.85
N GLY A 94 -4.49 22.30 -11.81
CA GLY A 94 -3.86 21.61 -12.92
C GLY A 94 -3.74 20.08 -12.73
N GLU A 95 -4.28 19.36 -13.72
CA GLU A 95 -4.37 17.89 -13.65
C GLU A 95 -3.00 17.23 -13.66
N ALA A 96 -2.10 17.66 -14.53
CA ALA A 96 -0.77 17.08 -14.63
C ALA A 96 0.03 17.19 -13.31
N VAL A 97 -0.01 18.37 -12.67
CA VAL A 97 0.68 18.59 -11.39
C VAL A 97 0.04 17.73 -10.31
N ARG A 98 -1.28 17.62 -10.28
CA ARG A 98 -2.01 16.78 -9.33
C ARG A 98 -1.62 15.30 -9.47
N LEU A 99 -1.51 14.77 -10.69
CA LEU A 99 -1.09 13.39 -10.95
C LEU A 99 0.33 13.13 -10.44
N VAL A 100 1.26 14.05 -10.73
CA VAL A 100 2.66 13.95 -10.26
C VAL A 100 2.73 13.98 -8.73
N VAL A 101 2.04 14.92 -8.10
CA VAL A 101 2.01 15.03 -6.62
C VAL A 101 1.37 13.78 -6.02
N THR A 102 0.33 13.21 -6.67
CA THR A 102 -0.30 11.97 -6.23
C THR A 102 0.70 10.81 -6.30
N ALA A 103 1.46 10.69 -7.38
CA ALA A 103 2.48 9.65 -7.52
C ALA A 103 3.56 9.75 -6.43
N ILE A 104 4.11 10.95 -6.24
CA ILE A 104 5.17 11.21 -5.25
C ILE A 104 4.66 10.99 -3.83
N GLY A 105 3.48 11.51 -3.48
CA GLY A 105 2.90 11.35 -2.15
C GLY A 105 2.58 9.90 -1.81
N ALA A 106 2.05 9.14 -2.77
CA ALA A 106 1.77 7.72 -2.60
C ALA A 106 3.05 6.89 -2.45
N LEU A 107 4.10 7.21 -3.23
CA LEU A 107 5.41 6.58 -3.10
C LEU A 107 6.06 6.90 -1.75
N ALA A 108 5.99 8.15 -1.30
CA ALA A 108 6.50 8.57 0.01
C ALA A 108 5.79 7.84 1.16
N ALA A 109 4.45 7.72 1.10
CA ALA A 109 3.69 6.94 2.07
C ALA A 109 4.10 5.47 2.06
N THR A 110 4.31 4.89 0.87
CA THR A 110 4.75 3.50 0.70
C THR A 110 6.15 3.30 1.30
N ALA A 111 7.11 4.15 0.96
CA ALA A 111 8.46 4.08 1.48
C ALA A 111 8.50 4.19 3.01
N ALA A 112 7.77 5.17 3.56
CA ALA A 112 7.73 5.38 5.00
C ALA A 112 7.02 4.24 5.76
N GLY A 113 5.88 3.75 5.25
CA GLY A 113 5.14 2.67 5.90
C GLY A 113 5.87 1.32 5.83
N LEU A 114 6.55 1.03 4.71
CA LEU A 114 7.38 -0.17 4.59
C LEU A 114 8.59 -0.19 5.54
N LEU A 115 9.05 0.96 6.08
CA LEU A 115 10.11 0.95 7.09
C LEU A 115 9.71 0.15 8.33
N PHE A 116 8.41 -0.01 8.61
CA PHE A 116 7.95 -0.84 9.72
C PHE A 116 8.38 -2.31 9.58
N VAL A 117 8.69 -2.76 8.37
CA VAL A 117 9.20 -4.12 8.10
C VAL A 117 10.58 -4.36 8.73
N ILE A 118 11.28 -3.32 9.22
CA ILE A 118 12.48 -3.48 10.05
C ILE A 118 12.23 -4.40 11.24
N THR A 119 10.97 -4.51 11.68
CA THR A 119 10.55 -5.45 12.73
C THR A 119 10.75 -6.91 12.36
N ASP A 120 11.03 -7.26 11.09
CA ASP A 120 11.46 -8.61 10.70
C ASP A 120 12.70 -9.07 11.49
N MET A 121 13.58 -8.14 11.88
CA MET A 121 14.76 -8.43 12.69
C MET A 121 14.43 -9.05 14.07
N TRP A 122 13.18 -8.87 14.54
CA TRP A 122 12.70 -9.44 15.82
C TRP A 122 11.64 -10.53 15.62
N VAL A 123 10.91 -10.47 14.51
CA VAL A 123 9.81 -11.41 14.22
C VAL A 123 10.33 -12.67 13.56
N GLN A 124 11.37 -12.55 12.71
CA GLN A 124 11.92 -13.66 11.94
C GLN A 124 13.34 -13.99 12.38
N GLN A 125 13.65 -15.29 12.47
CA GLN A 125 15.00 -15.73 12.79
C GLN A 125 15.96 -15.48 11.62
N GLY A 126 17.17 -15.00 11.94
CA GLY A 126 18.23 -14.82 10.94
C GLY A 126 18.11 -13.59 10.05
N VAL A 127 17.18 -12.68 10.35
CA VAL A 127 17.09 -11.38 9.66
C VAL A 127 17.95 -10.36 10.40
N ASP A 128 19.02 -9.93 9.76
CA ASP A 128 19.84 -8.78 10.17
C ASP A 128 19.44 -7.52 9.38
N PHE A 129 20.10 -6.40 9.68
CA PHE A 129 19.83 -5.14 8.98
C PHE A 129 20.09 -5.22 7.47
N SER A 130 21.12 -5.96 7.05
CA SER A 130 21.44 -6.14 5.63
C SER A 130 20.32 -6.90 4.92
N THR A 131 19.85 -8.00 5.51
CA THR A 131 18.74 -8.79 5.00
C THR A 131 17.44 -7.97 4.96
N PHE A 132 17.12 -7.25 6.06
CA PHE A 132 15.97 -6.33 6.06
C PHE A 132 16.05 -5.36 4.89
N PHE A 133 17.18 -4.66 4.72
CA PHE A 133 17.26 -3.57 3.74
C PHE A 133 17.33 -4.08 2.30
N TYR A 134 18.23 -5.03 1.99
CA TYR A 134 18.52 -5.44 0.62
C TYR A 134 17.64 -6.59 0.12
N VAL A 135 17.09 -7.42 1.01
CA VAL A 135 16.29 -8.60 0.64
C VAL A 135 14.79 -8.36 0.82
N ASN A 136 14.38 -7.57 1.83
CA ASN A 136 12.98 -7.32 2.13
C ASN A 136 12.52 -5.93 1.68
N TYR A 137 13.03 -4.86 2.30
CA TYR A 137 12.55 -3.50 2.11
C TYR A 137 12.75 -2.97 0.68
N LEU A 138 13.99 -2.99 0.19
CA LEU A 138 14.32 -2.39 -1.12
C LEU A 138 13.62 -3.10 -2.29
N PRO A 139 13.59 -4.43 -2.39
CA PRO A 139 12.83 -5.12 -3.43
C PRO A 139 11.32 -4.83 -3.33
N ALA A 140 10.76 -4.81 -2.13
CA ALA A 140 9.34 -4.50 -1.93
C ALA A 140 9.01 -3.07 -2.37
N LEU A 141 9.86 -2.09 -2.00
CA LEU A 141 9.68 -0.69 -2.37
C LEU A 141 9.81 -0.49 -3.89
N LEU A 142 10.81 -1.07 -4.53
CA LEU A 142 11.02 -0.91 -5.97
C LEU A 142 9.88 -1.54 -6.77
N ALA A 143 9.54 -2.78 -6.47
CA ALA A 143 8.53 -3.51 -7.24
C ALA A 143 7.13 -2.96 -7.04
N ASN A 144 6.70 -2.76 -5.79
CA ASN A 144 5.36 -2.22 -5.52
C ASN A 144 5.32 -0.69 -5.70
N GLY A 145 6.44 0.01 -5.54
CA GLY A 145 6.57 1.43 -5.81
C GLY A 145 6.27 1.79 -7.27
N ILE A 146 6.71 0.98 -8.24
CA ILE A 146 6.37 1.16 -9.66
C ILE A 146 4.84 1.07 -9.84
N ALA A 147 4.20 0.05 -9.26
CA ALA A 147 2.74 -0.08 -9.32
C ALA A 147 2.04 1.12 -8.68
N VAL A 148 2.51 1.59 -7.53
CA VAL A 148 1.97 2.75 -6.81
C VAL A 148 2.08 4.02 -7.64
N VAL A 149 3.24 4.32 -8.21
CA VAL A 149 3.48 5.54 -9.00
C VAL A 149 2.60 5.62 -10.25
N ILE A 150 2.28 4.49 -10.85
CA ILE A 150 1.45 4.42 -12.06
C ILE A 150 -0.04 4.32 -11.70
N LEU A 151 -0.40 3.38 -10.84
CA LEU A 151 -1.80 3.02 -10.62
C LEU A 151 -2.52 3.97 -9.65
N VAL A 152 -1.86 4.55 -8.65
CA VAL A 152 -2.54 5.46 -7.72
C VAL A 152 -3.04 6.72 -8.42
N PRO A 153 -2.23 7.43 -9.22
CA PRO A 153 -2.73 8.55 -10.03
C PRO A 153 -3.82 8.16 -11.00
N ALA A 154 -3.72 6.98 -11.64
CA ALA A 154 -4.73 6.50 -12.57
C ALA A 154 -6.07 6.22 -11.87
N LEU A 155 -6.03 5.54 -10.72
CA LEU A 155 -7.22 5.31 -9.89
C LEU A 155 -7.83 6.62 -9.40
N ASP A 156 -6.98 7.58 -9.01
CA ASP A 156 -7.38 8.89 -8.55
C ASP A 156 -8.12 9.69 -9.65
N ALA A 157 -7.57 9.69 -10.86
CA ALA A 157 -8.16 10.32 -12.02
C ALA A 157 -9.50 9.65 -12.43
N ALA A 158 -9.56 8.33 -12.38
CA ALA A 158 -10.80 7.58 -12.69
C ALA A 158 -11.89 7.78 -11.62
N TRP A 159 -11.49 7.94 -10.35
CA TRP A 159 -12.42 8.15 -9.24
C TRP A 159 -13.09 9.52 -9.27
N GLU A 160 -12.38 10.56 -9.65
CA GLU A 160 -12.86 11.95 -9.53
C GLU A 160 -14.19 12.23 -10.24
N PRO A 161 -14.41 11.82 -11.50
CA PRO A 161 -15.70 12.02 -12.16
C PRO A 161 -16.82 11.18 -11.52
N LEU A 162 -16.48 10.00 -10.96
CA LEU A 162 -17.46 9.14 -10.28
C LEU A 162 -17.88 9.76 -8.94
N ALA A 163 -16.94 10.27 -8.16
CA ALA A 163 -17.21 10.95 -6.90
C ALA A 163 -18.13 12.18 -7.11
N LYS A 164 -17.83 13.00 -8.12
CA LYS A 164 -18.68 14.16 -8.48
C LYS A 164 -20.10 13.77 -8.82
N ARG A 165 -20.30 12.66 -9.55
CA ARG A 165 -21.65 12.16 -9.91
C ARG A 165 -22.39 11.58 -8.69
N ALA A 166 -21.66 11.01 -7.73
CA ALA A 166 -22.23 10.41 -6.52
C ALA A 166 -22.44 11.42 -5.37
N GLY A 167 -22.02 12.68 -5.54
CA GLY A 167 -22.12 13.70 -4.50
C GLY A 167 -21.14 13.48 -3.33
N LEU A 168 -20.00 12.84 -3.60
CA LEU A 168 -18.93 12.49 -2.63
C LEU A 168 -17.78 13.48 -2.71
#